data_6da33073a4925e6d12319a2191d1dff1
#
_entry.id   6da33073a4925e6d12319a2191d1dff1
#
_cell.length_a   1.000
_cell.length_b   1.000
_cell.length_c   1.000
_cell.angle_alpha   90.00
_cell.angle_beta   90.00
_cell.angle_gamma   90.00
#
_symmetry.space_group_name_H-M   'P 1'
#
loop_
_entity.id
_entity.type
_entity.pdbx_description
1 polymer ?
#
loop_
_entity_poly.entity_id
_entity_poly.type
_entity_poly.pdbx_seq_one_letter_code
_entity_poly.pdbx_strand_id
1 'polypeptide(L)'
;MDEEGRIGILMCAGCAFVCLILYVTIALTQVAMQDRRLVSCADALAGAGVGGASSTSVLVGQSSDIDEAEVAFVEAALGAMAASTCRVGEGVEVTSVSVEGEEIEVSVRARPRVSLVPPALHGVVIPELERTSSARMRPL
;
A
#
# COMPACT_ATOMS: atom_id res chain seq x y z
N MET A 1 -13.38 5.61 55.85
CA MET A 1 -12.99 4.35 55.19
C MET A 1 -13.12 4.40 53.65
N ASP A 2 -13.62 5.50 53.11
CA ASP A 2 -13.91 5.54 51.66
C ASP A 2 -12.85 6.24 50.81
N GLU A 3 -11.83 6.85 51.40
CA GLU A 3 -10.82 7.59 50.65
C GLU A 3 -9.75 6.68 50.03
N GLU A 4 -9.34 5.61 50.70
CA GLU A 4 -8.39 4.63 50.18
C GLU A 4 -8.93 3.88 48.96
N GLY A 5 -10.22 3.57 48.95
CA GLY A 5 -10.89 2.93 47.82
C GLY A 5 -10.98 3.85 46.60
N ARG A 6 -11.18 5.15 46.80
CA ARG A 6 -11.25 6.13 45.71
C ARG A 6 -9.89 6.34 45.01
N ILE A 7 -8.80 6.36 45.79
CA ILE A 7 -7.44 6.48 45.25
C ILE A 7 -7.08 5.26 44.39
N GLY A 8 -7.43 4.06 44.87
CA GLY A 8 -7.20 2.82 44.11
C GLY A 8 -7.93 2.78 42.78
N ILE A 9 -9.20 3.18 42.76
CA ILE A 9 -10.02 3.24 41.56
C ILE A 9 -9.45 4.27 40.57
N LEU A 10 -9.04 5.45 41.07
CA LEU A 10 -8.45 6.49 40.22
C LEU A 10 -7.13 6.02 39.57
N MET A 11 -6.31 5.31 40.35
CA MET A 11 -5.03 4.77 39.89
C MET A 11 -5.25 3.68 38.82
N CYS A 12 -6.21 2.78 39.02
CA CYS A 12 -6.57 1.78 38.03
C CYS A 12 -7.14 2.41 36.74
N ALA A 13 -7.99 3.42 36.87
CA ALA A 13 -8.54 4.14 35.70
C ALA A 13 -7.41 4.88 34.94
N GLY A 14 -6.47 5.49 35.64
CA GLY A 14 -5.31 6.13 35.04
C GLY A 14 -4.42 5.14 34.26
N CYS A 15 -4.10 4.00 34.87
CA CYS A 15 -3.37 2.94 34.20
C CYS A 15 -4.08 2.40 32.96
N ALA A 16 -5.39 2.17 33.04
CA ALA A 16 -6.18 1.70 31.93
C ALA A 16 -6.19 2.71 30.75
N PHE A 17 -6.27 4.00 31.06
CA PHE A 17 -6.23 5.06 30.08
C PHE A 17 -4.86 5.14 29.38
N VAL A 18 -3.76 5.04 30.12
CA VAL A 18 -2.39 5.00 29.55
C VAL A 18 -2.23 3.78 28.64
N CYS A 19 -2.68 2.61 29.07
CA CYS A 19 -2.63 1.39 28.26
C CYS A 19 -3.42 1.54 26.95
N LEU A 20 -4.59 2.19 27.01
CA LEU A 20 -5.41 2.45 25.81
C LEU A 20 -4.67 3.36 24.82
N ILE A 21 -4.07 4.44 25.31
CA ILE A 21 -3.28 5.35 24.44
C ILE A 21 -2.13 4.61 23.78
N LEU A 22 -1.36 3.83 24.55
CA LEU A 22 -0.26 3.03 24.03
C LEU A 22 -0.74 2.04 22.98
N TYR A 23 -1.86 1.35 23.21
CA TYR A 23 -2.46 0.43 22.26
C TYR A 23 -2.81 1.10 20.93
N VAL A 24 -3.51 2.25 21.00
CA VAL A 24 -3.88 3.03 19.81
C VAL A 24 -2.64 3.52 19.07
N THR A 25 -1.63 4.00 19.77
CA THR A 25 -0.38 4.49 19.18
C THR A 25 0.35 3.38 18.42
N ILE A 26 0.43 2.18 19.00
CA ILE A 26 1.06 1.02 18.36
C ILE A 26 0.29 0.62 17.09
N ALA A 27 -1.04 0.56 17.17
CA ALA A 27 -1.88 0.22 16.03
C ALA A 27 -1.71 1.21 14.87
N LEU A 28 -1.73 2.51 15.15
CA LEU A 28 -1.51 3.56 14.14
C LEU A 28 -0.11 3.48 13.52
N THR A 29 0.91 3.20 14.33
CA THR A 29 2.29 3.05 13.84
C THR A 29 2.42 1.86 12.88
N GLN A 30 1.75 0.74 13.17
CA GLN A 30 1.74 -0.42 12.28
C GLN A 30 1.11 -0.10 10.92
N VAL A 31 -0.02 0.61 10.91
CA VAL A 31 -0.68 1.04 9.67
C VAL A 31 0.23 2.00 8.89
N ALA A 32 0.81 2.99 9.54
CA ALA A 32 1.70 3.96 8.91
C ALA A 32 2.94 3.31 8.28
N MET A 33 3.52 2.29 8.92
CA MET A 33 4.64 1.54 8.35
C MET A 33 4.23 0.76 7.10
N GLN A 34 3.05 0.15 7.10
CA GLN A 34 2.54 -0.58 5.95
C GLN A 34 2.20 0.36 4.80
N ASP A 35 1.66 1.54 5.10
CA ASP A 35 1.39 2.58 4.10
C ASP A 35 2.67 3.02 3.38
N ARG A 36 3.75 3.29 4.13
CA ARG A 36 5.05 3.64 3.54
C ARG A 36 5.60 2.52 2.65
N ARG A 37 5.45 1.27 3.05
CA ARG A 37 5.85 0.13 2.23
C ARG A 37 5.01 0.02 0.96
N LEU A 38 3.72 0.34 1.02
CA LEU A 38 2.83 0.34 -0.13
C LEU A 38 3.23 1.43 -1.13
N VAL A 39 3.54 2.64 -0.67
CA VAL A 39 4.05 3.72 -1.52
C VAL A 39 5.35 3.30 -2.20
N SER A 40 6.31 2.76 -1.44
CA SER A 40 7.58 2.28 -2.01
C SER A 40 7.38 1.14 -3.02
N CYS A 41 6.38 0.28 -2.81
CA CYS A 41 6.00 -0.75 -3.77
C CYS A 41 5.42 -0.13 -5.06
N ALA A 42 4.49 0.84 -4.94
CA ALA A 42 3.92 1.54 -6.08
C ALA A 42 4.99 2.24 -6.92
N ASP A 43 5.94 2.91 -6.27
CA ASP A 43 7.07 3.57 -6.95
C ASP A 43 7.95 2.56 -7.70
N ALA A 44 8.24 1.42 -7.08
CA ALA A 44 9.02 0.36 -7.71
C ALA A 44 8.32 -0.26 -8.91
N LEU A 45 7.00 -0.45 -8.83
CA LEU A 45 6.19 -0.98 -9.93
C LEU A 45 6.07 0.03 -11.07
N ALA A 46 5.86 1.32 -10.79
CA ALA A 46 5.85 2.36 -11.80
C ALA A 46 7.19 2.46 -12.52
N GLY A 47 8.32 2.38 -11.78
CA GLY A 47 9.65 2.34 -12.37
C GLY A 47 9.90 1.10 -13.23
N ALA A 48 9.42 -0.07 -12.81
CA ALA A 48 9.51 -1.31 -13.57
C ALA A 48 8.63 -1.26 -14.84
N GLY A 49 7.45 -0.65 -14.75
CA GLY A 49 6.55 -0.43 -15.89
C GLY A 49 7.20 0.40 -16.97
N VAL A 50 7.87 1.50 -16.59
CA VAL A 50 8.66 2.33 -17.52
C VAL A 50 9.79 1.52 -18.18
N GLY A 51 10.52 0.72 -17.39
CA GLY A 51 11.59 -0.13 -17.93
C GLY A 51 11.07 -1.21 -18.90
N GLY A 52 9.92 -1.79 -18.60
CA GLY A 52 9.25 -2.77 -19.46
C GLY A 52 8.76 -2.16 -20.77
N ALA A 53 8.01 -1.08 -20.69
CA ALA A 53 7.48 -0.37 -21.86
C ALA A 53 8.59 0.15 -22.78
N SER A 54 9.67 0.72 -22.21
CA SER A 54 10.80 1.21 -23.01
C SER A 54 11.53 0.09 -23.75
N SER A 55 11.67 -1.10 -23.16
CA SER A 55 12.30 -2.23 -23.83
C SER A 55 11.44 -2.80 -24.96
N THR A 56 10.13 -2.82 -24.79
CA THR A 56 9.19 -3.28 -25.83
C THR A 56 9.12 -2.32 -26.99
N SER A 57 9.05 -1.01 -26.74
CA SER A 57 9.02 0.01 -27.80
C SER A 57 10.29 0.04 -28.63
N VAL A 58 11.47 -0.21 -28.02
CA VAL A 58 12.74 -0.33 -28.73
C VAL A 58 12.80 -1.57 -29.61
N LEU A 59 12.21 -2.68 -29.19
CA LEU A 59 12.19 -3.92 -29.95
C LEU A 59 11.20 -3.88 -31.14
N VAL A 60 10.09 -3.16 -31.00
CA VAL A 60 9.03 -3.12 -32.02
C VAL A 60 9.25 -1.97 -33.01
N GLY A 61 10.11 -1.01 -32.72
CA GLY A 61 10.46 0.09 -33.65
C GLY A 61 9.28 0.97 -34.05
N GLN A 62 8.21 0.98 -33.29
CA GLN A 62 6.96 1.64 -33.61
C GLN A 62 6.61 2.75 -32.61
N SER A 63 6.19 3.85 -33.22
CA SER A 63 5.68 5.06 -32.59
C SER A 63 4.53 4.82 -31.60
N SER A 64 4.69 5.31 -30.41
CA SER A 64 3.78 6.01 -29.47
C SER A 64 2.27 5.69 -29.38
N ASP A 65 1.73 4.67 -30.00
CA ASP A 65 0.37 4.19 -29.75
C ASP A 65 0.48 2.83 -29.05
N ILE A 66 0.43 2.86 -27.71
CA ILE A 66 0.44 1.63 -26.89
C ILE A 66 -0.93 1.01 -27.02
N ASP A 67 -1.00 -0.14 -27.68
CA ASP A 67 -2.23 -0.91 -27.87
C ASP A 67 -2.79 -1.37 -26.52
N GLU A 68 -4.12 -1.46 -26.38
CA GLU A 68 -4.80 -1.99 -25.18
C GLU A 68 -4.26 -3.37 -24.77
N ALA A 69 -3.83 -4.19 -25.73
CA ALA A 69 -3.24 -5.50 -25.49
C ALA A 69 -1.87 -5.39 -24.77
N GLU A 70 -1.08 -4.34 -25.06
CA GLU A 70 0.21 -4.09 -24.44
C GLU A 70 0.03 -3.59 -23.01
N VAL A 71 -0.95 -2.72 -22.77
CA VAL A 71 -1.33 -2.27 -21.43
C VAL A 71 -1.74 -3.45 -20.56
N ALA A 72 -2.60 -4.34 -21.08
CA ALA A 72 -3.04 -5.54 -20.37
C ALA A 72 -1.87 -6.50 -20.04
N PHE A 73 -0.89 -6.62 -20.93
CA PHE A 73 0.31 -7.41 -20.68
C PHE A 73 1.17 -6.80 -19.57
N VAL A 74 1.39 -5.49 -19.60
CA VAL A 74 2.14 -4.75 -18.57
C VAL A 74 1.41 -4.87 -17.23
N GLU A 75 0.11 -4.72 -17.20
CA GLU A 75 -0.71 -4.87 -15.99
C GLU A 75 -0.57 -6.28 -15.38
N ALA A 76 -0.66 -7.33 -16.19
CA ALA A 76 -0.48 -8.70 -15.75
C ALA A 76 0.94 -8.95 -15.21
N ALA A 77 1.96 -8.42 -15.87
CA ALA A 77 3.36 -8.54 -15.44
C ALA A 77 3.61 -7.79 -14.12
N LEU A 78 3.08 -6.57 -13.98
CA LEU A 78 3.17 -5.78 -12.75
C LEU A 78 2.39 -6.44 -11.60
N GLY A 79 1.23 -7.04 -11.88
CA GLY A 79 0.47 -7.81 -10.90
C GLY A 79 1.24 -9.01 -10.36
N ALA A 80 1.90 -9.78 -11.24
CA ALA A 80 2.76 -10.89 -10.84
C ALA A 80 3.98 -10.42 -10.02
N MET A 81 4.59 -9.29 -10.41
CA MET A 81 5.69 -8.68 -9.69
C MET A 81 5.25 -8.16 -8.31
N ALA A 82 4.09 -7.51 -8.22
CA ALA A 82 3.51 -7.04 -6.97
C ALA A 82 3.30 -8.20 -5.99
N ALA A 83 2.72 -9.29 -6.46
CA ALA A 83 2.46 -10.48 -5.64
C ALA A 83 3.75 -11.13 -5.10
N SER A 84 4.85 -11.07 -5.86
CA SER A 84 6.12 -11.69 -5.46
C SER A 84 7.03 -10.79 -4.63
N THR A 85 7.03 -9.48 -4.91
CA THR A 85 8.03 -8.54 -4.37
C THR A 85 7.44 -7.67 -3.26
N CYS A 86 6.16 -7.29 -3.38
CA CYS A 86 5.51 -6.40 -2.44
C CYS A 86 4.85 -7.19 -1.29
N ARG A 87 5.49 -7.16 -0.13
CA ARG A 87 4.94 -7.80 1.08
C ARG A 87 4.33 -6.74 2.00
N VAL A 88 3.08 -6.38 1.75
CA VAL A 88 2.32 -5.44 2.57
C VAL A 88 0.99 -6.08 2.98
N GLY A 89 0.74 -6.14 4.27
CA GLY A 89 -0.51 -6.64 4.82
C GLY A 89 -0.89 -8.06 4.36
N GLU A 90 -2.05 -8.18 3.75
CA GLU A 90 -2.59 -9.45 3.20
C GLU A 90 -2.14 -9.72 1.76
N GLY A 91 -1.48 -8.77 1.14
CA GLY A 91 -1.02 -8.78 -0.23
C GLY A 91 -1.27 -7.44 -0.91
N VAL A 92 -0.61 -7.22 -2.03
CA VAL A 92 -0.77 -6.02 -2.86
C VAL A 92 -1.42 -6.44 -4.17
N GLU A 93 -2.47 -5.73 -4.54
CA GLU A 93 -3.18 -5.89 -5.79
C GLU A 93 -2.98 -4.64 -6.64
N VAL A 94 -2.64 -4.81 -7.90
CA VAL A 94 -2.61 -3.73 -8.88
C VAL A 94 -4.04 -3.47 -9.33
N THR A 95 -4.54 -2.26 -9.09
CA THR A 95 -5.93 -1.89 -9.37
C THR A 95 -6.09 -1.32 -10.76
N SER A 96 -5.13 -0.52 -11.22
CA SER A 96 -5.12 0.04 -12.56
C SER A 96 -3.72 0.41 -13.00
N VAL A 97 -3.50 0.30 -14.28
CA VAL A 97 -2.31 0.80 -14.98
C VAL A 97 -2.81 1.68 -16.11
N SER A 98 -2.38 2.92 -16.15
CA SER A 98 -2.67 3.84 -17.24
C SER A 98 -1.38 4.39 -17.83
N VAL A 99 -1.40 4.59 -19.12
CA VAL A 99 -0.26 5.16 -19.87
C VAL A 99 -0.77 6.40 -20.58
N GLU A 100 -0.23 7.55 -20.22
CA GLU A 100 -0.53 8.82 -20.86
C GLU A 100 0.76 9.42 -21.46
N GLY A 101 0.92 9.23 -22.76
CA GLY A 101 2.13 9.69 -23.46
C GLY A 101 3.39 9.01 -22.94
N GLU A 102 4.26 9.76 -22.26
CA GLU A 102 5.51 9.27 -21.67
C GLU A 102 5.40 8.92 -20.17
N GLU A 103 4.21 9.01 -19.59
CA GLU A 103 3.98 8.79 -18.16
C GLU A 103 3.18 7.52 -17.95
N ILE A 104 3.68 6.66 -17.06
CA ILE A 104 2.98 5.45 -16.60
C ILE A 104 2.52 5.70 -15.19
N GLU A 105 1.24 5.55 -14.96
CA GLU A 105 0.61 5.63 -13.66
C GLU A 105 0.15 4.24 -13.21
N VAL A 106 0.54 3.86 -12.01
CA VAL A 106 0.20 2.57 -11.41
C VAL A 106 -0.51 2.79 -10.09
N SER A 107 -1.73 2.27 -9.98
CA SER A 107 -2.48 2.26 -8.74
C SER A 107 -2.42 0.89 -8.10
N VAL A 108 -2.10 0.87 -6.82
CA VAL A 108 -2.02 -0.34 -6.02
C VAL A 108 -2.89 -0.25 -4.80
N ARG A 109 -3.48 -1.38 -4.42
CA ARG A 109 -4.34 -1.52 -3.25
C ARG A 109 -3.77 -2.59 -2.33
N ALA A 110 -3.83 -2.32 -1.03
CA ALA A 110 -3.49 -3.31 -0.02
C ALA A 110 -4.38 -3.15 1.21
N ARG A 111 -4.66 -4.27 1.88
CA ARG A 111 -5.31 -4.25 3.19
C ARG A 111 -4.25 -4.44 4.27
N PRO A 112 -4.03 -3.43 5.13
CA PRO A 112 -3.02 -3.54 6.17
C PRO A 112 -3.41 -4.62 7.18
N ARG A 113 -2.41 -5.35 7.66
CA ARG A 113 -2.60 -6.35 8.71
C ARG A 113 -2.18 -5.74 10.05
N VAL A 114 -3.13 -5.60 10.96
CA VAL A 114 -2.88 -5.12 12.33
C VAL A 114 -3.06 -6.30 13.27
N SER A 115 -1.96 -6.79 13.83
CA SER A 115 -1.95 -8.00 14.66
C SER A 115 -2.72 -7.87 15.98
N LEU A 116 -2.97 -6.62 16.42
CA LEU A 116 -3.69 -6.32 17.64
C LEU A 116 -5.22 -6.26 17.50
N VAL A 117 -5.72 -6.24 16.25
CA VAL A 117 -7.17 -6.18 15.98
C VAL A 117 -7.68 -7.61 15.75
N PRO A 118 -8.72 -8.05 16.47
CA PRO A 118 -9.34 -9.35 16.22
C PRO A 118 -9.80 -9.50 14.75
N PRO A 119 -9.66 -10.67 14.13
CA PRO A 119 -9.99 -10.87 12.71
C PRO A 119 -11.44 -10.49 12.37
N ALA A 120 -12.37 -10.65 13.32
CA ALA A 120 -13.77 -10.28 13.14
C ALA A 120 -14.01 -8.77 12.95
N LEU A 121 -13.10 -7.92 13.39
CA LEU A 121 -13.19 -6.47 13.30
C LEU A 121 -12.32 -5.88 12.17
N HIS A 122 -11.50 -6.69 11.50
CA HIS A 122 -10.61 -6.21 10.44
C HIS A 122 -11.36 -5.46 9.34
N GLY A 123 -12.49 -6.00 8.87
CA GLY A 123 -13.25 -5.40 7.78
C GLY A 123 -13.95 -4.08 8.12
N VAL A 124 -14.14 -3.79 9.42
CA VAL A 124 -14.86 -2.59 9.87
C VAL A 124 -13.91 -1.48 10.31
N VAL A 125 -12.77 -1.86 10.91
CA VAL A 125 -11.85 -0.92 11.58
C VAL A 125 -10.68 -0.55 10.69
N ILE A 126 -10.27 -1.44 9.78
CA ILE A 126 -9.08 -1.24 8.96
C ILE A 126 -9.51 -0.86 7.53
N PRO A 127 -9.31 0.40 7.12
CA PRO A 127 -9.60 0.82 5.75
C PRO A 127 -8.61 0.19 4.77
N GLU A 128 -9.06 -0.04 3.55
CA GLU A 128 -8.17 -0.39 2.45
C GLU A 128 -7.30 0.82 2.12
N LEU A 129 -6.02 0.56 1.94
CA LEU A 129 -5.06 1.56 1.49
C LEU A 129 -4.93 1.47 -0.02
N GLU A 130 -5.15 2.58 -0.70
CA GLU A 130 -4.91 2.73 -2.13
C GLU A 130 -3.87 3.81 -2.35
N ARG A 131 -2.89 3.51 -3.19
CA ARG A 131 -1.81 4.44 -3.53
C ARG A 131 -1.54 4.38 -5.02
N THR A 132 -1.36 5.56 -5.58
CA THR A 132 -1.02 5.75 -6.98
C THR A 132 0.37 6.35 -7.08
N SER A 133 1.16 5.82 -7.99
CA SER A 133 2.48 6.36 -8.31
C SER A 133 2.63 6.48 -9.81
N SER A 134 3.31 7.53 -10.26
CA SER A 134 3.60 7.73 -11.67
C SER A 134 5.11 7.79 -11.92
N ALA A 135 5.53 7.27 -13.04
CA ALA A 135 6.90 7.35 -13.51
C ALA A 135 6.93 7.79 -14.98
N ARG A 136 7.84 8.71 -15.28
CA ARG A 136 7.99 9.25 -16.63
C ARG A 136 9.15 8.60 -17.36
N MET A 137 8.90 8.17 -18.59
CA MET A 137 9.95 7.75 -19.51
C MET A 137 10.85 8.94 -19.82
N ARG A 138 12.17 8.77 -19.64
CA ARG A 138 13.14 9.80 -20.00
C ARG A 138 13.53 9.55 -21.46
N PRO A 139 13.29 10.49 -22.39
CA PRO A 139 13.83 10.35 -23.72
C PRO A 139 15.37 10.35 -23.62
N LEU A 140 15.98 9.39 -24.29
CA LEU A 140 17.45 9.32 -24.45
C LEU A 140 17.93 10.39 -25.40
#